data_f1468b596d3a1bb877f63f9accf9171e
#
_entry.id   f1468b596d3a1bb877f63f9accf9171e
#
_cell.length_a   1.000
_cell.length_b   1.000
_cell.length_c   1.000
_cell.angle_alpha   90.00
_cell.angle_beta   90.00
_cell.angle_gamma   90.00
#
_symmetry.space_group_name_H-M   'P 1'
#
loop_
_entity.id
_entity.type
_entity.pdbx_description
1 polymer ?
#
loop_
_entity_poly.entity_id
_entity_poly.type
_entity_poly.pdbx_seq_one_letter_code
_entity_poly.pdbx_strand_id
1 'polypeptide(L)'
;MKIRICLLIILMGLLYPGYISSQESPYVFRQIGVVEGLPDNYVKSVFPIPDGRIGVRSTVLLSLYDGANYSNFPFNIHGEYSIAYNHIIPEQYIDADKRLWMKERKSLRVFDLTTEQYIYNVDSLFQQFGLKDKVADLIIDSEKHCWFLTPGSSVYMYDAETKSIEQVCRNDEFMEYYGGLLGVESHGKYSWMVHQKGAIRCYDLEKKRFVHQLDFLKDQLKPDDRVVLKILDNGDFWLMWDRGVGYYDVYNKKWNQISGIQLGHYSWFTSMDVDKGGNAWVGTVIDGFYVIDMHNFSVTRTLDIPLLSGNTVRNGIQSIYCDRENNSVWIGLYNQGMCYYHPSMNKIVLYNKKMINGDWKGEEIRCMLETSRGEILMGTTQGVYRYEPETKSMNRFYHEFSQKNCRVLYEDSKKRV
;
A
#
# COMPACT_ATOMS: atom_id res chain seq x y z
N MET A 1 1.81 55.97 -19.77
CA MET A 1 2.80 55.38 -18.82
C MET A 1 2.18 54.42 -17.79
N LYS A 2 0.99 54.72 -17.23
CA LYS A 2 0.33 53.85 -16.21
C LYS A 2 -0.12 52.47 -16.71
N ILE A 3 -0.53 52.30 -17.97
CA ILE A 3 -1.00 51.01 -18.54
C ILE A 3 0.15 50.05 -18.76
N ARG A 4 1.37 50.49 -19.09
CA ARG A 4 2.54 49.62 -19.26
C ARG A 4 3.06 49.04 -17.95
N ILE A 5 2.89 49.73 -16.83
CA ILE A 5 3.30 49.28 -15.50
C ILE A 5 2.35 48.20 -14.99
N CYS A 6 1.03 48.31 -15.23
CA CYS A 6 0.07 47.26 -14.88
C CYS A 6 0.29 45.96 -15.67
N LEU A 7 0.64 46.04 -16.97
CA LEU A 7 0.94 44.85 -17.77
C LEU A 7 2.24 44.13 -17.30
N LEU A 8 3.24 44.89 -16.84
CA LEU A 8 4.48 44.29 -16.31
C LEU A 8 4.26 43.60 -14.97
N ILE A 9 3.38 44.12 -14.11
CA ILE A 9 3.03 43.48 -12.83
C ILE A 9 2.22 42.18 -13.06
N ILE A 10 1.32 42.19 -14.06
CA ILE A 10 0.55 40.98 -14.43
C ILE A 10 1.50 39.91 -15.07
N LEU A 11 2.46 40.34 -15.89
CA LEU A 11 3.46 39.41 -16.47
C LEU A 11 4.45 38.85 -15.43
N MET A 12 4.83 39.63 -14.41
CA MET A 12 5.64 39.12 -13.29
C MET A 12 4.87 38.18 -12.37
N GLY A 13 3.55 38.34 -12.22
CA GLY A 13 2.70 37.42 -11.48
C GLY A 13 2.52 36.05 -12.18
N LEU A 14 2.69 35.98 -13.51
CA LEU A 14 2.61 34.76 -14.30
C LEU A 14 3.96 34.01 -14.42
N LEU A 15 5.07 34.62 -13.99
CA LEU A 15 6.41 34.05 -14.03
C LEU A 15 6.91 33.54 -12.67
N TYR A 16 6.14 33.71 -11.61
CA TYR A 16 6.40 32.93 -10.39
C TYR A 16 5.81 31.53 -10.63
N PRO A 17 6.65 30.49 -10.83
CA PRO A 17 6.17 29.16 -10.61
C PRO A 17 5.70 29.14 -9.15
N GLY A 18 4.39 28.99 -8.95
CA GLY A 18 3.87 28.81 -7.61
C GLY A 18 4.76 27.77 -6.94
N TYR A 19 5.45 28.16 -5.89
CA TYR A 19 6.02 27.21 -4.96
C TYR A 19 4.84 26.34 -4.55
N ILE A 20 4.76 25.15 -5.13
CA ILE A 20 3.95 24.08 -4.59
C ILE A 20 4.60 23.86 -3.23
N SER A 21 4.03 24.48 -2.21
CA SER A 21 4.30 24.11 -0.83
C SER A 21 4.05 22.60 -0.81
N SER A 22 5.09 21.82 -0.68
CA SER A 22 4.93 20.40 -0.44
C SER A 22 4.16 20.33 0.87
N GLN A 23 2.87 20.06 0.77
CA GLN A 23 2.05 19.82 1.95
C GLN A 23 2.76 18.67 2.67
N GLU A 24 3.27 18.92 3.88
CA GLU A 24 3.93 17.89 4.67
C GLU A 24 2.96 16.71 4.72
N SER A 25 3.44 15.53 4.35
CA SER A 25 2.61 14.33 4.36
C SER A 25 2.02 14.16 5.77
N PRO A 26 0.71 13.97 5.91
CA PRO A 26 0.09 13.75 7.22
C PRO A 26 0.48 12.38 7.80
N TYR A 27 1.23 11.58 7.06
CA TYR A 27 1.60 10.21 7.41
C TYR A 27 3.05 10.15 7.84
N VAL A 28 3.31 9.67 9.06
CA VAL A 28 4.65 9.42 9.59
C VAL A 28 4.81 7.93 9.84
N PHE A 29 5.86 7.33 9.29
CA PHE A 29 6.05 5.88 9.27
C PHE A 29 7.17 5.42 10.20
N ARG A 30 7.08 4.17 10.67
CA ARG A 30 8.19 3.41 11.22
C ARG A 30 8.79 2.56 10.11
N GLN A 31 10.09 2.67 9.88
CA GLN A 31 10.80 1.77 8.97
C GLN A 31 11.20 0.49 9.72
N ILE A 32 11.11 -0.64 9.01
CA ILE A 32 11.50 -1.95 9.48
C ILE A 32 12.40 -2.57 8.40
N GLY A 33 13.66 -2.77 8.72
CA GLY A 33 14.66 -3.32 7.82
C GLY A 33 15.44 -4.45 8.47
N VAL A 34 16.59 -4.80 7.89
CA VAL A 34 17.46 -5.87 8.42
C VAL A 34 17.99 -5.56 9.83
N VAL A 35 18.10 -4.29 10.19
CA VAL A 35 18.50 -3.87 11.53
C VAL A 35 17.43 -4.21 12.57
N GLU A 36 16.16 -4.18 12.18
CA GLU A 36 15.01 -4.55 12.99
C GLU A 36 14.65 -6.05 12.85
N GLY A 37 15.53 -6.84 12.22
CA GLY A 37 15.39 -8.30 12.11
C GLY A 37 14.70 -8.79 10.85
N LEU A 38 14.34 -7.90 9.90
CA LEU A 38 13.84 -8.35 8.61
C LEU A 38 14.95 -9.10 7.85
N PRO A 39 14.68 -10.29 7.30
CA PRO A 39 15.73 -11.11 6.68
C PRO A 39 16.34 -10.51 5.40
N ASP A 40 15.57 -9.67 4.69
CA ASP A 40 15.98 -9.05 3.44
C ASP A 40 15.30 -7.70 3.26
N ASN A 41 16.08 -6.67 2.90
CA ASN A 41 15.54 -5.34 2.62
C ASN A 41 14.80 -5.23 1.27
N TYR A 42 14.93 -6.21 0.39
CA TYR A 42 14.19 -6.25 -0.87
C TYR A 42 12.79 -6.85 -0.65
N VAL A 43 11.83 -6.01 -0.27
CA VAL A 43 10.45 -6.45 0.01
C VAL A 43 9.60 -6.31 -1.24
N LYS A 44 9.24 -7.44 -1.83
CA LYS A 44 8.37 -7.51 -3.01
C LYS A 44 6.89 -7.37 -2.68
N SER A 45 6.45 -7.95 -1.57
CA SER A 45 5.06 -7.80 -1.12
C SER A 45 4.93 -7.93 0.40
N VAL A 46 3.94 -7.21 0.93
CA VAL A 46 3.47 -7.29 2.32
C VAL A 46 1.97 -7.55 2.27
N PHE A 47 1.48 -8.50 3.04
CA PHE A 47 0.09 -8.95 2.99
C PHE A 47 -0.36 -9.59 4.32
N PRO A 48 -1.68 -9.63 4.61
CA PRO A 48 -2.18 -10.24 5.83
C PRO A 48 -2.13 -11.76 5.78
N ILE A 49 -1.90 -12.38 6.95
CA ILE A 49 -2.10 -13.81 7.19
C ILE A 49 -3.34 -13.97 8.09
N PRO A 50 -4.19 -15.00 7.88
CA PRO A 50 -5.44 -15.17 8.62
C PRO A 50 -5.30 -15.34 10.13
N ASP A 51 -4.12 -15.65 10.63
CA ASP A 51 -3.81 -15.77 12.06
C ASP A 51 -3.33 -14.47 12.71
N GLY A 52 -3.36 -13.35 11.98
CA GLY A 52 -2.96 -12.02 12.44
C GLY A 52 -1.49 -11.66 12.18
N ARG A 53 -0.69 -12.61 11.68
CA ARG A 53 0.69 -12.31 11.23
C ARG A 53 0.67 -11.50 9.93
N ILE A 54 1.80 -10.91 9.63
CA ILE A 54 2.07 -10.22 8.35
C ILE A 54 3.00 -11.11 7.51
N GLY A 55 2.55 -11.45 6.31
CA GLY A 55 3.37 -12.10 5.30
C GLY A 55 4.26 -11.07 4.61
N VAL A 56 5.55 -11.34 4.55
CA VAL A 56 6.55 -10.54 3.85
C VAL A 56 7.26 -11.42 2.83
N ARG A 57 7.16 -11.07 1.58
CA ARG A 57 7.81 -11.80 0.50
C ARG A 57 9.00 -11.02 -0.02
N SER A 58 10.17 -11.64 -0.02
CA SER A 58 11.38 -11.15 -0.68
C SER A 58 11.63 -11.89 -2.01
N THR A 59 12.82 -11.74 -2.57
CA THR A 59 13.22 -12.46 -3.78
C THR A 59 13.40 -13.96 -3.54
N VAL A 60 13.86 -14.34 -2.34
CA VAL A 60 14.36 -15.68 -2.05
C VAL A 60 13.60 -16.42 -0.95
N LEU A 61 12.70 -15.73 -0.23
CA LEU A 61 11.98 -16.37 0.88
C LEU A 61 10.63 -15.69 1.18
N LEU A 62 9.78 -16.43 1.86
CA LEU A 62 8.61 -15.97 2.56
C LEU A 62 8.96 -15.81 4.04
N SER A 63 8.60 -14.70 4.65
CA SER A 63 8.67 -14.49 6.09
C SER A 63 7.28 -14.24 6.66
N LEU A 64 6.99 -14.84 7.81
CA LEU A 64 5.79 -14.56 8.59
C LEU A 64 6.19 -13.77 9.83
N TYR A 65 5.71 -12.54 9.95
CA TYR A 65 6.04 -11.62 11.03
C TYR A 65 4.90 -11.55 12.05
N ASP A 66 5.19 -11.83 13.31
CA ASP A 66 4.22 -11.85 14.41
C ASP A 66 4.14 -10.52 15.21
N GLY A 67 4.85 -9.50 14.77
CA GLY A 67 4.99 -8.21 15.48
C GLY A 67 6.33 -8.07 16.20
N ALA A 68 7.04 -9.18 16.45
CA ALA A 68 8.33 -9.21 17.13
C ALA A 68 9.37 -10.07 16.40
N ASN A 69 8.97 -11.24 15.90
CA ASN A 69 9.85 -12.25 15.31
C ASN A 69 9.45 -12.60 13.88
N TYR A 70 10.39 -13.17 13.13
CA TYR A 70 10.19 -13.65 11.77
C TYR A 70 10.38 -15.17 11.71
N SER A 71 9.36 -15.89 11.20
CA SER A 71 9.50 -17.27 10.73
C SER A 71 9.81 -17.24 9.24
N ASN A 72 10.95 -17.82 8.82
CA ASN A 72 11.50 -17.68 7.48
C ASN A 72 11.46 -19.00 6.71
N PHE A 73 10.92 -18.96 5.50
CA PHE A 73 10.71 -20.10 4.61
C PHE A 73 11.36 -19.83 3.25
N PRO A 74 12.59 -20.30 3.00
CA PRO A 74 13.28 -20.13 1.72
C PRO A 74 12.51 -20.76 0.57
N PHE A 75 12.50 -20.10 -0.59
CA PHE A 75 11.92 -20.66 -1.80
C PHE A 75 12.75 -21.84 -2.32
N ASN A 76 12.07 -22.95 -2.59
CA ASN A 76 12.70 -24.08 -3.28
C ASN A 76 12.41 -23.97 -4.79
N ILE A 77 13.47 -23.93 -5.59
CA ILE A 77 13.39 -23.84 -7.06
C ILE A 77 12.79 -25.11 -7.71
N HIS A 78 12.78 -26.25 -7.02
CA HIS A 78 12.26 -27.51 -7.56
C HIS A 78 10.75 -27.68 -7.40
N GLY A 79 10.03 -26.76 -6.77
CA GLY A 79 8.59 -26.85 -6.48
C GLY A 79 7.74 -25.82 -7.22
N GLU A 80 8.22 -25.29 -8.33
CA GLU A 80 7.50 -24.25 -9.07
C GLU A 80 6.57 -24.87 -10.14
N TYR A 81 5.31 -24.43 -10.14
CA TYR A 81 4.38 -24.72 -11.22
C TYR A 81 4.45 -23.58 -12.26
N SER A 82 4.53 -23.92 -13.54
CA SER A 82 4.64 -22.94 -14.61
C SER A 82 3.27 -22.39 -15.03
N ILE A 83 3.11 -21.06 -14.96
CA ILE A 83 1.91 -20.33 -15.35
C ILE A 83 2.21 -19.29 -16.44
N ALA A 84 1.17 -18.69 -17.02
CA ALA A 84 1.30 -17.66 -18.04
C ALA A 84 1.55 -16.25 -17.47
N TYR A 85 1.37 -16.04 -16.17
CA TYR A 85 1.60 -14.76 -15.51
C TYR A 85 3.03 -14.27 -15.71
N ASN A 86 3.21 -13.13 -16.39
CA ASN A 86 4.53 -12.64 -16.79
C ASN A 86 4.93 -11.30 -16.16
N HIS A 87 4.27 -10.87 -15.07
CA HIS A 87 4.63 -9.63 -14.39
C HIS A 87 5.77 -9.82 -13.39
N ILE A 88 6.57 -8.76 -13.23
CA ILE A 88 7.65 -8.69 -12.24
C ILE A 88 7.09 -8.52 -10.83
N ILE A 89 5.98 -7.77 -10.73
CA ILE A 89 5.31 -7.52 -9.47
C ILE A 89 4.55 -8.79 -9.10
N PRO A 90 4.84 -9.36 -7.91
CA PRO A 90 4.18 -10.57 -7.49
C PRO A 90 2.72 -10.33 -7.11
N GLU A 91 1.93 -11.36 -7.28
CA GLU A 91 0.60 -11.44 -6.69
C GLU A 91 0.53 -12.62 -5.74
N GLN A 92 -0.23 -12.46 -4.68
CA GLN A 92 -0.46 -13.51 -3.69
C GLN A 92 -1.92 -13.53 -3.26
N TYR A 93 -2.41 -14.72 -3.01
CA TYR A 93 -3.78 -14.99 -2.59
C TYR A 93 -3.80 -16.05 -1.50
N ILE A 94 -4.78 -15.99 -0.62
CA ILE A 94 -5.02 -17.03 0.38
C ILE A 94 -6.40 -17.60 0.12
N ASP A 95 -6.47 -18.91 -0.12
CA ASP A 95 -7.73 -19.61 -0.36
C ASP A 95 -8.48 -19.97 0.95
N ALA A 96 -9.64 -20.57 0.81
CA ALA A 96 -10.47 -20.99 1.95
C ALA A 96 -9.81 -22.06 2.83
N ASP A 97 -8.93 -22.88 2.26
CA ASP A 97 -8.18 -23.93 2.96
C ASP A 97 -6.87 -23.42 3.58
N LYS A 98 -6.69 -22.08 3.67
CA LYS A 98 -5.50 -21.41 4.21
C LYS A 98 -4.21 -21.73 3.43
N ARG A 99 -4.30 -21.97 2.14
CA ARG A 99 -3.13 -22.10 1.28
C ARG A 99 -2.80 -20.73 0.68
N LEU A 100 -1.53 -20.32 0.82
CA LEU A 100 -0.98 -19.11 0.23
C LEU A 100 -0.46 -19.43 -1.17
N TRP A 101 -1.10 -18.85 -2.17
CA TRP A 101 -0.76 -18.96 -3.59
C TRP A 101 0.07 -17.74 -4.00
N MET A 102 1.30 -17.96 -4.46
CA MET A 102 2.24 -16.91 -4.78
C MET A 102 2.66 -17.01 -6.24
N LYS A 103 2.33 -16.04 -7.05
CA LYS A 103 2.70 -15.99 -8.47
C LYS A 103 3.64 -14.84 -8.81
N GLU A 104 4.60 -15.10 -9.69
CA GLU A 104 5.56 -14.14 -10.22
C GLU A 104 6.32 -14.73 -11.42
N ARG A 105 6.52 -13.97 -12.49
CA ARG A 105 7.41 -14.33 -13.62
C ARG A 105 7.25 -15.77 -14.11
N LYS A 106 6.03 -16.16 -14.46
CA LYS A 106 5.68 -17.50 -14.96
C LYS A 106 5.81 -18.63 -13.93
N SER A 107 5.96 -18.30 -12.67
CA SER A 107 6.10 -19.25 -11.56
C SER A 107 4.96 -19.10 -10.57
N LEU A 108 4.45 -20.22 -10.11
CA LEU A 108 3.47 -20.34 -9.04
C LEU A 108 4.02 -21.25 -7.95
N ARG A 109 3.96 -20.79 -6.71
CA ARG A 109 4.27 -21.58 -5.51
C ARG A 109 3.06 -21.57 -4.59
N VAL A 110 2.88 -22.68 -3.92
CA VAL A 110 1.81 -22.84 -2.92
C VAL A 110 2.43 -23.18 -1.57
N PHE A 111 1.99 -22.48 -0.54
CA PHE A 111 2.44 -22.70 0.83
C PHE A 111 1.23 -22.93 1.73
N ASP A 112 1.23 -24.01 2.46
CA ASP A 112 0.20 -24.35 3.43
C ASP A 112 0.49 -23.62 4.75
N LEU A 113 -0.37 -22.65 5.11
CA LEU A 113 -0.23 -21.85 6.32
C LEU A 113 -0.52 -22.65 7.61
N THR A 114 -1.16 -23.79 7.52
CA THR A 114 -1.47 -24.64 8.68
C THR A 114 -0.28 -25.51 9.07
N THR A 115 0.37 -26.11 8.07
CA THR A 115 1.55 -26.98 8.28
C THR A 115 2.87 -26.20 8.17
N GLU A 116 2.83 -24.98 7.67
CA GLU A 116 3.97 -24.13 7.34
C GLU A 116 4.96 -24.79 6.38
N GLN A 117 4.43 -25.45 5.34
CA GLN A 117 5.23 -26.15 4.34
C GLN A 117 4.81 -25.82 2.91
N TYR A 118 5.77 -25.88 1.98
CA TYR A 118 5.48 -25.75 0.55
C TYR A 118 4.79 -27.00 0.01
N ILE A 119 3.78 -26.79 -0.84
CA ILE A 119 3.11 -27.86 -1.59
C ILE A 119 3.76 -27.94 -2.97
N TYR A 120 4.46 -29.05 -3.24
CA TYR A 120 5.20 -29.23 -4.49
C TYR A 120 4.38 -29.81 -5.63
N ASN A 121 3.34 -30.61 -5.34
CA ASN A 121 2.47 -31.19 -6.35
C ASN A 121 1.23 -30.32 -6.57
N VAL A 122 1.40 -29.20 -7.26
CA VAL A 122 0.32 -28.22 -7.54
C VAL A 122 -0.72 -28.80 -8.51
N ASP A 123 -0.30 -29.68 -9.44
CA ASP A 123 -1.25 -30.36 -10.33
C ASP A 123 -2.28 -31.20 -9.55
N SER A 124 -1.87 -31.84 -8.47
CA SER A 124 -2.78 -32.58 -7.60
C SER A 124 -3.81 -31.66 -6.93
N LEU A 125 -3.43 -30.44 -6.58
CA LEU A 125 -4.39 -29.44 -6.05
C LEU A 125 -5.43 -29.05 -7.10
N PHE A 126 -5.00 -28.81 -8.33
CA PHE A 126 -5.94 -28.45 -9.41
C PHE A 126 -6.91 -29.59 -9.71
N GLN A 127 -6.46 -30.84 -9.64
CA GLN A 127 -7.34 -32.01 -9.75
C GLN A 127 -8.37 -32.09 -8.62
N GLN A 128 -7.99 -31.72 -7.39
CA GLN A 128 -8.92 -31.66 -6.24
C GLN A 128 -10.02 -30.63 -6.44
N PHE A 129 -9.75 -29.53 -7.14
CA PHE A 129 -10.77 -28.57 -7.57
C PHE A 129 -11.65 -29.07 -8.73
N GLY A 130 -11.38 -30.25 -9.28
CA GLY A 130 -12.13 -30.83 -10.40
C GLY A 130 -11.64 -30.37 -11.78
N LEU A 131 -10.50 -29.68 -11.85
CA LEU A 131 -9.91 -29.27 -13.13
C LEU A 131 -9.23 -30.46 -13.81
N LYS A 132 -9.55 -30.65 -15.10
CA LYS A 132 -8.93 -31.66 -15.96
C LYS A 132 -7.83 -31.07 -16.84
N ASP A 133 -7.99 -29.79 -17.18
CA ASP A 133 -7.07 -29.07 -18.03
C ASP A 133 -5.95 -28.45 -17.22
N LYS A 134 -4.82 -28.18 -17.89
CA LYS A 134 -3.72 -27.45 -17.30
C LYS A 134 -4.16 -26.03 -16.96
N VAL A 135 -3.74 -25.50 -15.82
CA VAL A 135 -4.01 -24.12 -15.42
C VAL A 135 -2.91 -23.23 -15.97
N ALA A 136 -3.30 -22.20 -16.70
CA ALA A 136 -2.40 -21.18 -17.24
C ALA A 136 -2.22 -20.00 -16.28
N ASP A 137 -3.27 -19.61 -15.56
CA ASP A 137 -3.22 -18.59 -14.51
C ASP A 137 -4.36 -18.79 -13.52
N LEU A 138 -4.26 -18.15 -12.36
CA LEU A 138 -5.32 -18.15 -11.36
C LEU A 138 -5.41 -16.79 -10.65
N ILE A 139 -6.63 -16.49 -10.19
CA ILE A 139 -6.94 -15.37 -9.31
C ILE A 139 -7.83 -15.94 -8.20
N ILE A 140 -7.63 -15.49 -6.96
CA ILE A 140 -8.54 -15.80 -5.85
C ILE A 140 -9.06 -14.48 -5.32
N ASP A 141 -10.36 -14.30 -5.34
CA ASP A 141 -11.00 -13.07 -4.91
C ASP A 141 -11.14 -12.98 -3.38
N SER A 142 -11.64 -11.85 -2.88
CA SER A 142 -11.79 -11.62 -1.44
C SER A 142 -12.80 -12.59 -0.78
N GLU A 143 -13.77 -13.10 -1.53
CA GLU A 143 -14.77 -14.09 -1.06
C GLU A 143 -14.30 -15.53 -1.21
N LYS A 144 -13.02 -15.73 -1.60
CA LYS A 144 -12.35 -17.03 -1.70
C LYS A 144 -12.81 -17.90 -2.88
N HIS A 145 -13.49 -17.33 -3.86
CA HIS A 145 -13.69 -18.04 -5.12
C HIS A 145 -12.35 -18.15 -5.86
N CYS A 146 -12.04 -19.34 -6.38
CA CYS A 146 -10.84 -19.55 -7.17
C CYS A 146 -11.19 -19.51 -8.66
N TRP A 147 -10.61 -18.55 -9.37
CA TRP A 147 -10.80 -18.33 -10.80
C TRP A 147 -9.61 -18.88 -11.55
N PHE A 148 -9.82 -19.93 -12.34
CA PHE A 148 -8.77 -20.62 -13.08
C PHE A 148 -8.89 -20.31 -14.57
N LEU A 149 -7.76 -19.94 -15.16
CA LEU A 149 -7.62 -19.69 -16.59
C LEU A 149 -6.86 -20.87 -17.20
N THR A 150 -7.39 -21.43 -18.30
CA THR A 150 -6.69 -22.49 -19.04
C THR A 150 -5.92 -21.91 -20.24
N PRO A 151 -4.94 -22.62 -20.79
CA PRO A 151 -4.24 -22.21 -22.00
C PRO A 151 -5.17 -21.97 -23.21
N GLY A 152 -6.30 -22.69 -23.24
CA GLY A 152 -7.37 -22.47 -24.20
C GLY A 152 -8.28 -21.29 -23.87
N SER A 153 -7.94 -20.44 -22.89
CA SER A 153 -8.65 -19.23 -22.48
C SER A 153 -10.08 -19.45 -21.94
N SER A 154 -10.41 -20.66 -21.53
CA SER A 154 -11.61 -20.88 -20.72
C SER A 154 -11.37 -20.40 -19.31
N VAL A 155 -12.41 -19.87 -18.68
CA VAL A 155 -12.40 -19.43 -17.27
C VAL A 155 -13.34 -20.31 -16.48
N TYR A 156 -12.79 -20.91 -15.45
CA TYR A 156 -13.53 -21.72 -14.48
C TYR A 156 -13.53 -21.02 -13.12
N MET A 157 -14.65 -21.09 -12.43
CA MET A 157 -14.78 -20.60 -11.07
C MET A 157 -15.05 -21.79 -10.14
N TYR A 158 -14.24 -21.92 -9.10
CA TYR A 158 -14.47 -22.87 -8.00
C TYR A 158 -14.97 -22.09 -6.79
N ASP A 159 -16.10 -22.52 -6.28
CA ASP A 159 -16.71 -22.03 -5.05
C ASP A 159 -16.32 -22.99 -3.91
N ALA A 160 -15.62 -22.45 -2.91
CA ALA A 160 -15.13 -23.22 -1.79
C ALA A 160 -16.22 -23.66 -0.80
N GLU A 161 -17.34 -22.92 -0.71
CA GLU A 161 -18.46 -23.26 0.17
C GLU A 161 -19.24 -24.46 -0.36
N THR A 162 -19.60 -24.42 -1.64
CA THR A 162 -20.36 -25.49 -2.30
C THR A 162 -19.46 -26.61 -2.83
N LYS A 163 -18.14 -26.42 -2.84
CA LYS A 163 -17.12 -27.31 -3.43
C LYS A 163 -17.44 -27.67 -4.89
N SER A 164 -18.00 -26.73 -5.62
CA SER A 164 -18.37 -26.92 -7.00
C SER A 164 -17.51 -26.08 -7.93
N ILE A 165 -17.29 -26.58 -9.14
CA ILE A 165 -16.60 -25.89 -10.20
C ILE A 165 -17.56 -25.67 -11.39
N GLU A 166 -17.54 -24.47 -11.95
CA GLU A 166 -18.31 -24.18 -13.15
C GLU A 166 -17.47 -23.46 -14.20
N GLN A 167 -17.79 -23.68 -15.46
CA GLN A 167 -17.20 -22.97 -16.57
C GLN A 167 -17.99 -21.67 -16.81
N VAL A 168 -17.38 -20.52 -16.48
CA VAL A 168 -18.00 -19.20 -16.60
C VAL A 168 -17.90 -18.64 -18.03
N CYS A 169 -16.77 -18.88 -18.69
CA CYS A 169 -16.52 -18.43 -20.05
C CYS A 169 -15.93 -19.54 -20.91
N ARG A 170 -16.41 -19.66 -22.13
CA ARG A 170 -15.84 -20.54 -23.17
C ARG A 170 -14.97 -19.74 -24.13
N ASN A 171 -14.00 -20.41 -24.67
CA ASN A 171 -12.82 -19.89 -25.34
C ASN A 171 -13.05 -19.00 -26.57
N ASP A 172 -13.82 -19.42 -27.54
CA ASP A 172 -13.68 -18.90 -28.92
C ASP A 172 -14.27 -17.49 -29.09
N GLU A 173 -15.49 -17.26 -28.65
CA GLU A 173 -16.16 -15.95 -28.75
C GLU A 173 -15.58 -14.97 -27.72
N PHE A 174 -15.13 -15.48 -26.59
CA PHE A 174 -14.69 -14.68 -25.46
C PHE A 174 -13.34 -13.99 -25.74
N MET A 175 -12.36 -14.70 -26.26
CA MET A 175 -11.04 -14.14 -26.60
C MET A 175 -11.08 -13.16 -27.76
N GLU A 176 -11.94 -13.42 -28.76
CA GLU A 176 -12.08 -12.52 -29.91
C GLU A 176 -12.61 -11.14 -29.48
N TYR A 177 -13.60 -11.10 -28.59
CA TYR A 177 -14.25 -9.85 -28.18
C TYR A 177 -13.60 -9.15 -27.00
N TYR A 178 -13.13 -9.89 -26.01
CA TYR A 178 -12.72 -9.33 -24.71
C TYR A 178 -11.23 -9.45 -24.41
N GLY A 179 -10.53 -10.38 -25.06
CA GLY A 179 -9.17 -10.76 -24.68
C GLY A 179 -9.11 -11.54 -23.37
N GLY A 180 -7.93 -11.77 -22.83
CA GLY A 180 -7.73 -12.49 -21.57
C GLY A 180 -8.30 -11.76 -20.35
N LEU A 181 -8.51 -12.49 -19.27
CA LEU A 181 -8.88 -11.95 -17.98
C LEU A 181 -7.64 -11.38 -17.28
N LEU A 182 -7.73 -10.11 -16.84
CA LEU A 182 -6.64 -9.42 -16.12
C LEU A 182 -6.88 -9.34 -14.61
N GLY A 183 -8.14 -9.28 -14.18
CA GLY A 183 -8.49 -9.18 -12.79
C GLY A 183 -9.93 -9.59 -12.54
N VAL A 184 -10.20 -10.11 -11.35
CA VAL A 184 -11.54 -10.41 -10.87
C VAL A 184 -11.62 -10.15 -9.39
N GLU A 185 -12.75 -9.61 -8.96
CA GLU A 185 -13.07 -9.40 -7.55
C GLU A 185 -14.57 -9.57 -7.33
N SER A 186 -14.94 -10.16 -6.22
CA SER A 186 -16.32 -10.49 -5.89
C SER A 186 -16.82 -9.71 -4.69
N HIS A 187 -18.13 -9.41 -4.69
CA HIS A 187 -18.84 -8.88 -3.55
C HIS A 187 -20.29 -9.36 -3.56
N GLY A 188 -20.65 -10.15 -2.57
CA GLY A 188 -21.93 -10.86 -2.50
C GLY A 188 -22.12 -11.75 -3.74
N LYS A 189 -23.24 -11.59 -4.43
CA LYS A 189 -23.54 -12.37 -5.63
C LYS A 189 -22.91 -11.86 -6.94
N TYR A 190 -22.12 -10.83 -6.90
CA TYR A 190 -21.55 -10.23 -8.10
C TYR A 190 -20.04 -10.35 -8.15
N SER A 191 -19.54 -10.86 -9.27
CA SER A 191 -18.11 -10.89 -9.58
C SER A 191 -17.82 -9.97 -10.75
N TRP A 192 -16.94 -8.98 -10.52
CA TRP A 192 -16.50 -8.04 -11.52
C TRP A 192 -15.20 -8.50 -12.16
N MET A 193 -15.19 -8.59 -13.48
CA MET A 193 -14.08 -9.10 -14.30
C MET A 193 -13.56 -8.03 -15.22
N VAL A 194 -12.27 -7.79 -15.22
CA VAL A 194 -11.58 -6.84 -16.11
C VAL A 194 -10.85 -7.62 -17.20
N HIS A 195 -11.08 -7.27 -18.45
CA HIS A 195 -10.54 -7.94 -19.62
C HIS A 195 -9.51 -7.10 -20.37
N GLN A 196 -8.58 -7.74 -21.07
CA GLN A 196 -7.47 -7.09 -21.78
C GLN A 196 -7.91 -6.02 -22.78
N LYS A 197 -9.07 -6.17 -23.43
CA LYS A 197 -9.61 -5.16 -24.37
C LYS A 197 -10.41 -4.06 -23.68
N GLY A 198 -10.33 -3.97 -22.35
CA GLY A 198 -10.90 -2.87 -21.56
C GLY A 198 -12.36 -3.03 -21.17
N ALA A 199 -13.00 -4.15 -21.50
CA ALA A 199 -14.33 -4.44 -21.00
C ALA A 199 -14.27 -4.83 -19.52
N ILE A 200 -15.18 -4.29 -18.72
CA ILE A 200 -15.42 -4.68 -17.33
C ILE A 200 -16.81 -5.33 -17.30
N ARG A 201 -16.87 -6.60 -16.91
CA ARG A 201 -18.11 -7.39 -16.95
C ARG A 201 -18.48 -7.85 -15.55
N CYS A 202 -19.77 -7.80 -15.24
CA CYS A 202 -20.32 -8.28 -13.98
C CYS A 202 -21.01 -9.63 -14.20
N TYR A 203 -20.54 -10.66 -13.52
CA TYR A 203 -21.15 -11.99 -13.50
C TYR A 203 -21.99 -12.15 -12.25
N ASP A 204 -23.24 -12.59 -12.40
CA ASP A 204 -24.16 -12.90 -11.31
C ASP A 204 -24.01 -14.38 -10.95
N LEU A 205 -23.42 -14.66 -9.79
CA LEU A 205 -23.13 -16.01 -9.30
C LEU A 205 -24.39 -16.87 -9.09
N GLU A 206 -25.53 -16.25 -8.71
CA GLU A 206 -26.80 -16.96 -8.52
C GLU A 206 -27.45 -17.30 -9.86
N LYS A 207 -27.48 -16.32 -10.78
CA LYS A 207 -28.10 -16.50 -12.11
C LYS A 207 -27.19 -17.17 -13.13
N LYS A 208 -25.91 -17.32 -12.81
CA LYS A 208 -24.87 -17.91 -13.66
C LYS A 208 -24.79 -17.28 -15.05
N ARG A 209 -24.83 -15.95 -15.08
CA ARG A 209 -24.74 -15.18 -16.33
C ARG A 209 -24.19 -13.78 -16.12
N PHE A 210 -23.63 -13.21 -17.18
CA PHE A 210 -23.25 -11.79 -17.20
C PHE A 210 -24.49 -10.91 -17.20
N VAL A 211 -24.50 -9.88 -16.33
CA VAL A 211 -25.65 -8.98 -16.13
C VAL A 211 -25.33 -7.53 -16.50
N HIS A 212 -24.07 -7.11 -16.41
CA HIS A 212 -23.61 -5.77 -16.76
C HIS A 212 -22.30 -5.83 -17.54
N GLN A 213 -22.08 -4.83 -18.39
CA GLN A 213 -20.82 -4.57 -19.08
C GLN A 213 -20.56 -3.06 -19.08
N LEU A 214 -19.31 -2.69 -18.82
CA LEU A 214 -18.81 -1.34 -18.81
C LEU A 214 -17.58 -1.29 -19.72
N ASP A 215 -17.48 -0.25 -20.53
CA ASP A 215 -16.43 -0.13 -21.55
C ASP A 215 -15.52 1.11 -21.32
N PHE A 216 -15.38 1.55 -20.06
CA PHE A 216 -14.61 2.78 -19.72
C PHE A 216 -13.13 2.65 -20.08
N LEU A 217 -12.58 1.44 -20.04
CA LEU A 217 -11.16 1.18 -20.27
C LEU A 217 -10.86 0.75 -21.71
N LYS A 218 -11.87 0.77 -22.59
CA LYS A 218 -11.65 0.46 -24.00
C LYS A 218 -10.55 1.37 -24.55
N ASP A 219 -9.55 0.74 -25.20
CA ASP A 219 -8.38 1.40 -25.77
C ASP A 219 -7.42 2.07 -24.74
N GLN A 220 -7.67 1.92 -23.43
CA GLN A 220 -6.79 2.43 -22.38
C GLN A 220 -5.82 1.38 -21.83
N LEU A 221 -6.19 0.10 -21.91
CA LEU A 221 -5.36 -1.02 -21.46
C LEU A 221 -4.44 -1.51 -22.58
N LYS A 222 -3.23 -1.91 -22.17
CA LYS A 222 -2.33 -2.69 -23.00
C LYS A 222 -2.45 -4.17 -22.65
N PRO A 223 -2.11 -5.09 -23.57
CA PRO A 223 -2.21 -6.53 -23.31
C PRO A 223 -1.45 -7.02 -22.06
N ASP A 224 -0.37 -6.33 -21.72
CA ASP A 224 0.50 -6.66 -20.57
C ASP A 224 0.25 -5.77 -19.33
N ASP A 225 -0.80 -4.93 -19.36
CA ASP A 225 -1.12 -4.13 -18.16
C ASP A 225 -1.59 -5.03 -17.03
N ARG A 226 -1.11 -4.73 -15.83
CA ARG A 226 -1.62 -5.33 -14.61
C ARG A 226 -2.81 -4.52 -14.12
N VAL A 227 -3.82 -5.21 -13.62
CA VAL A 227 -5.02 -4.61 -13.08
C VAL A 227 -5.20 -5.02 -11.63
N VAL A 228 -5.53 -4.06 -10.78
CA VAL A 228 -5.94 -4.29 -9.40
C VAL A 228 -7.34 -3.73 -9.20
N LEU A 229 -8.26 -4.59 -8.81
CA LEU A 229 -9.65 -4.25 -8.52
C LEU A 229 -9.90 -4.41 -7.03
N LYS A 230 -10.51 -3.41 -6.38
CA LYS A 230 -10.87 -3.42 -4.97
C LYS A 230 -12.30 -2.95 -4.79
N ILE A 231 -13.17 -3.86 -4.36
CA ILE A 231 -14.58 -3.57 -4.12
C ILE A 231 -14.76 -3.12 -2.66
N LEU A 232 -15.57 -2.10 -2.46
CA LEU A 232 -15.95 -1.56 -1.17
C LEU A 232 -17.23 -2.23 -0.64
N ASP A 233 -17.51 -2.07 0.64
CA ASP A 233 -18.66 -2.69 1.31
C ASP A 233 -20.03 -2.26 0.72
N ASN A 234 -20.09 -1.09 0.06
CA ASN A 234 -21.28 -0.61 -0.65
C ASN A 234 -21.39 -1.13 -2.10
N GLY A 235 -20.44 -1.93 -2.56
CA GLY A 235 -20.37 -2.48 -3.91
C GLY A 235 -19.67 -1.58 -4.92
N ASP A 236 -19.32 -0.35 -4.58
CA ASP A 236 -18.48 0.50 -5.42
C ASP A 236 -17.08 -0.06 -5.51
N PHE A 237 -16.30 0.35 -6.52
CA PHE A 237 -14.96 -0.17 -6.63
C PHE A 237 -13.92 0.83 -7.12
N TRP A 238 -12.71 0.65 -6.61
CA TRP A 238 -11.48 1.22 -7.15
C TRP A 238 -10.86 0.27 -8.17
N LEU A 239 -10.36 0.81 -9.25
CA LEU A 239 -9.64 0.08 -10.28
C LEU A 239 -8.35 0.80 -10.62
N MET A 240 -7.22 0.08 -10.57
CA MET A 240 -5.91 0.56 -10.97
C MET A 240 -5.40 -0.29 -12.13
N TRP A 241 -4.78 0.35 -13.10
CA TRP A 241 -3.94 -0.29 -14.13
C TRP A 241 -2.60 0.44 -14.22
N ASP A 242 -1.66 -0.05 -14.99
CA ASP A 242 -0.27 0.45 -14.99
C ASP A 242 -0.15 1.98 -15.11
N ARG A 243 -1.09 2.64 -15.77
CA ARG A 243 -1.06 4.07 -16.06
C ARG A 243 -2.25 4.88 -15.56
N GLY A 244 -3.17 4.27 -14.87
CA GLY A 244 -4.36 4.96 -14.43
C GLY A 244 -5.01 4.39 -13.19
N VAL A 245 -5.86 5.19 -12.58
CA VAL A 245 -6.71 4.84 -11.45
C VAL A 245 -8.08 5.44 -11.68
N GLY A 246 -9.12 4.71 -11.33
CA GLY A 246 -10.49 5.19 -11.40
C GLY A 246 -11.37 4.60 -10.31
N TYR A 247 -12.49 5.22 -10.11
CA TYR A 247 -13.52 4.82 -9.16
C TYR A 247 -14.87 4.66 -9.86
N TYR A 248 -15.55 3.58 -9.61
CA TYR A 248 -16.90 3.34 -10.12
C TYR A 248 -17.92 3.33 -9.00
N ASP A 249 -18.85 4.27 -9.09
CA ASP A 249 -20.04 4.33 -8.26
C ASP A 249 -21.12 3.46 -8.90
N VAL A 250 -21.41 2.33 -8.29
CA VAL A 250 -22.35 1.31 -8.81
C VAL A 250 -23.78 1.82 -8.78
N TYR A 251 -24.16 2.55 -7.75
CA TYR A 251 -25.52 3.07 -7.57
C TYR A 251 -25.84 4.13 -8.65
N ASN A 252 -24.96 5.12 -8.83
CA ASN A 252 -25.13 6.19 -9.82
C ASN A 252 -24.65 5.80 -11.22
N LYS A 253 -24.06 4.62 -11.38
CA LYS A 253 -23.44 4.13 -12.63
C LYS A 253 -22.44 5.12 -13.21
N LYS A 254 -21.65 5.73 -12.34
CA LYS A 254 -20.72 6.79 -12.71
C LYS A 254 -19.28 6.33 -12.58
N TRP A 255 -18.53 6.49 -13.67
CA TRP A 255 -17.09 6.33 -13.67
C TRP A 255 -16.38 7.67 -13.41
N ASN A 256 -15.45 7.68 -12.49
CA ASN A 256 -14.59 8.82 -12.20
C ASN A 256 -13.14 8.39 -12.39
N GLN A 257 -12.58 8.76 -13.53
CA GLN A 257 -11.15 8.59 -13.76
C GLN A 257 -10.39 9.64 -12.97
N ILE A 258 -9.41 9.21 -12.18
CA ILE A 258 -8.66 10.10 -11.31
C ILE A 258 -7.69 10.92 -12.14
N SER A 259 -7.87 12.24 -12.11
CA SER A 259 -6.98 13.23 -12.70
C SER A 259 -6.04 13.79 -11.62
N GLY A 260 -4.91 14.38 -12.05
CA GLY A 260 -3.97 15.00 -11.10
C GLY A 260 -2.82 14.10 -10.63
N ILE A 261 -2.83 12.81 -10.98
CA ILE A 261 -1.66 11.97 -10.80
C ILE A 261 -0.70 12.16 -11.98
N GLN A 262 0.52 12.60 -11.69
CA GLN A 262 1.56 12.78 -12.70
C GLN A 262 2.64 11.72 -12.48
N LEU A 263 2.65 10.72 -13.35
CA LEU A 263 3.71 9.71 -13.37
C LEU A 263 4.90 10.20 -14.22
N GLY A 264 6.11 10.02 -13.71
CA GLY A 264 7.33 10.21 -14.47
C GLY A 264 7.39 9.28 -15.70
N HIS A 265 8.28 9.60 -16.64
CA HIS A 265 8.39 8.86 -17.92
C HIS A 265 8.63 7.35 -17.73
N TYR A 266 9.40 6.98 -16.72
CA TYR A 266 9.73 5.59 -16.38
C TYR A 266 8.99 5.07 -15.15
N SER A 267 7.86 5.70 -14.79
CA SER A 267 7.05 5.33 -13.64
C SER A 267 5.75 4.68 -14.06
N TRP A 268 5.29 3.72 -13.27
CA TRP A 268 3.97 3.10 -13.37
C TRP A 268 3.47 2.72 -11.98
N PHE A 269 2.20 2.40 -11.87
CA PHE A 269 1.61 1.96 -10.62
C PHE A 269 2.01 0.51 -10.30
N THR A 270 2.37 0.27 -9.06
CA THR A 270 2.86 -1.04 -8.61
C THR A 270 1.87 -1.76 -7.71
N SER A 271 1.10 -1.01 -6.92
CA SER A 271 0.21 -1.58 -5.93
C SER A 271 -0.91 -0.60 -5.60
N MET A 272 -2.07 -1.13 -5.28
CA MET A 272 -3.18 -0.37 -4.73
C MET A 272 -3.87 -1.18 -3.63
N ASP A 273 -4.20 -0.50 -2.54
CA ASP A 273 -5.12 -1.02 -1.54
C ASP A 273 -5.99 0.11 -0.98
N VAL A 274 -7.02 -0.24 -0.22
CA VAL A 274 -8.02 0.71 0.27
C VAL A 274 -8.06 0.69 1.78
N ASP A 275 -7.93 1.87 2.39
CA ASP A 275 -7.96 2.03 3.84
C ASP A 275 -9.38 1.90 4.43
N LYS A 276 -9.49 1.98 5.75
CA LYS A 276 -10.76 1.89 6.48
C LYS A 276 -11.75 3.01 6.10
N GLY A 277 -11.26 4.15 5.63
CA GLY A 277 -12.07 5.28 5.18
C GLY A 277 -12.53 5.15 3.72
N GLY A 278 -12.11 4.11 3.00
CA GLY A 278 -12.39 3.92 1.58
C GLY A 278 -11.43 4.67 0.64
N ASN A 279 -10.40 5.35 1.17
CA ASN A 279 -9.41 6.04 0.37
C ASN A 279 -8.47 5.05 -0.31
N ALA A 280 -8.12 5.30 -1.57
CA ALA A 280 -7.18 4.46 -2.29
C ALA A 280 -5.73 4.90 -2.03
N TRP A 281 -4.91 3.96 -1.59
CA TRP A 281 -3.47 4.11 -1.47
C TRP A 281 -2.80 3.46 -2.68
N VAL A 282 -2.03 4.23 -3.44
CA VAL A 282 -1.49 3.79 -4.72
C VAL A 282 0.02 4.00 -4.75
N GLY A 283 0.76 2.92 -4.87
CA GLY A 283 2.22 2.91 -4.94
C GLY A 283 2.74 3.03 -6.37
N THR A 284 3.93 3.58 -6.52
CA THR A 284 4.62 3.71 -7.81
C THR A 284 6.05 3.21 -7.74
N VAL A 285 6.61 2.92 -8.91
CA VAL A 285 7.98 2.41 -8.99
C VAL A 285 9.05 3.43 -8.59
N ILE A 286 8.80 4.74 -8.81
CA ILE A 286 9.77 5.80 -8.50
C ILE A 286 9.17 7.10 -7.97
N ASP A 287 7.85 7.29 -8.05
CA ASP A 287 7.18 8.54 -7.71
C ASP A 287 6.58 8.53 -6.28
N GLY A 288 6.99 7.59 -5.42
CA GLY A 288 6.45 7.42 -4.09
C GLY A 288 5.05 6.81 -4.09
N PHE A 289 4.18 7.28 -3.23
CA PHE A 289 2.78 6.85 -3.20
C PHE A 289 1.81 8.03 -3.25
N TYR A 290 0.59 7.72 -3.63
CA TYR A 290 -0.54 8.64 -3.64
C TYR A 290 -1.65 8.12 -2.73
N VAL A 291 -2.33 9.04 -2.04
CA VAL A 291 -3.59 8.76 -1.34
C VAL A 291 -4.68 9.55 -2.02
N ILE A 292 -5.75 8.88 -2.41
CA ILE A 292 -6.88 9.45 -3.12
C ILE A 292 -8.08 9.40 -2.20
N ASP A 293 -8.59 10.56 -1.81
CA ASP A 293 -9.77 10.68 -0.97
C ASP A 293 -11.01 10.22 -1.73
N MET A 294 -11.79 9.32 -1.14
CA MET A 294 -12.94 8.72 -1.81
C MET A 294 -14.13 9.68 -1.97
N HIS A 295 -14.23 10.75 -1.17
CA HIS A 295 -15.39 11.66 -1.19
C HIS A 295 -15.25 12.77 -2.23
N ASN A 296 -14.04 13.30 -2.40
CA ASN A 296 -13.78 14.45 -3.27
C ASN A 296 -12.76 14.18 -4.37
N PHE A 297 -12.17 12.98 -4.40
CA PHE A 297 -11.12 12.55 -5.32
C PHE A 297 -9.87 13.43 -5.31
N SER A 298 -9.62 14.14 -4.21
CA SER A 298 -8.38 14.87 -4.03
C SER A 298 -7.21 13.89 -3.90
N VAL A 299 -6.08 14.26 -4.50
CA VAL A 299 -4.88 13.42 -4.57
C VAL A 299 -3.79 14.03 -3.71
N THR A 300 -3.32 13.30 -2.72
CA THR A 300 -2.15 13.66 -1.91
C THR A 300 -0.97 12.78 -2.32
N ARG A 301 0.12 13.41 -2.76
CA ARG A 301 1.36 12.71 -3.13
C ARG A 301 2.36 12.72 -1.98
N THR A 302 2.98 11.60 -1.70
CA THR A 302 4.12 11.47 -0.79
C THR A 302 5.31 10.86 -1.56
N LEU A 303 6.28 11.71 -1.92
CA LEU A 303 7.48 11.29 -2.64
C LEU A 303 8.55 10.78 -1.67
N ASP A 304 8.80 11.55 -0.61
CA ASP A 304 9.73 11.22 0.46
C ASP A 304 8.91 10.79 1.68
N ILE A 305 8.98 9.50 2.02
CA ILE A 305 8.22 8.92 3.14
C ILE A 305 8.80 9.41 4.46
N PRO A 306 8.06 10.22 5.24
CA PRO A 306 8.55 10.70 6.53
C PRO A 306 8.61 9.58 7.55
N LEU A 307 9.72 9.50 8.29
CA LEU A 307 9.92 8.49 9.31
C LEU A 307 9.85 9.09 10.71
N LEU A 308 9.43 8.28 11.68
CA LEU A 308 9.47 8.64 13.10
C LEU A 308 10.87 9.08 13.58
N SER A 309 11.94 8.58 12.94
CA SER A 309 13.31 9.00 13.21
C SER A 309 13.63 10.44 12.79
N GLY A 310 12.71 11.13 12.10
CA GLY A 310 12.92 12.45 11.50
C GLY A 310 13.71 12.43 10.19
N ASN A 311 14.03 11.25 9.69
CA ASN A 311 14.59 11.06 8.35
C ASN A 311 13.45 10.85 7.35
N THR A 312 13.80 10.79 6.07
CA THR A 312 12.88 10.40 5.00
C THR A 312 13.44 9.21 4.23
N VAL A 313 12.54 8.43 3.64
CA VAL A 313 12.88 7.36 2.70
C VAL A 313 12.31 7.70 1.33
N ARG A 314 13.16 7.71 0.31
CA ARG A 314 12.76 7.78 -1.09
C ARG A 314 13.12 6.47 -1.76
N ASN A 315 12.10 5.69 -2.11
CA ASN A 315 12.31 4.39 -2.75
C ASN A 315 11.10 3.99 -3.60
N GLY A 316 11.30 3.02 -4.48
CA GLY A 316 10.22 2.37 -5.22
C GLY A 316 9.29 1.60 -4.28
N ILE A 317 8.00 1.83 -4.43
CA ILE A 317 6.97 1.06 -3.72
C ILE A 317 6.74 -0.24 -4.49
N GLN A 318 6.82 -1.35 -3.80
CA GLN A 318 6.55 -2.67 -4.39
C GLN A 318 5.14 -3.17 -4.04
N SER A 319 4.70 -2.90 -2.81
CA SER A 319 3.37 -3.28 -2.35
C SER A 319 2.84 -2.32 -1.31
N ILE A 320 1.53 -2.20 -1.23
CA ILE A 320 0.78 -1.52 -0.17
C ILE A 320 -0.26 -2.51 0.35
N TYR A 321 -0.36 -2.61 1.65
CA TYR A 321 -1.42 -3.32 2.35
C TYR A 321 -2.05 -2.41 3.40
N CYS A 322 -3.36 -2.20 3.30
CA CYS A 322 -4.16 -1.44 4.25
C CYS A 322 -4.92 -2.39 5.16
N ASP A 323 -4.49 -2.50 6.40
CA ASP A 323 -5.20 -3.25 7.43
C ASP A 323 -6.39 -2.43 7.93
N ARG A 324 -7.59 -2.77 7.45
CA ARG A 324 -8.82 -2.06 7.79
C ARG A 324 -9.28 -2.31 9.23
N GLU A 325 -8.95 -3.46 9.81
CA GLU A 325 -9.31 -3.80 11.18
C GLU A 325 -8.50 -2.93 12.16
N ASN A 326 -7.19 -2.93 12.00
CA ASN A 326 -6.28 -2.19 12.85
C ASN A 326 -6.03 -0.74 12.39
N ASN A 327 -6.64 -0.32 11.27
CA ASN A 327 -6.45 1.00 10.67
C ASN A 327 -4.98 1.36 10.45
N SER A 328 -4.22 0.40 9.95
CA SER A 328 -2.78 0.57 9.69
C SER A 328 -2.44 0.35 8.22
N VAL A 329 -1.29 0.87 7.79
CA VAL A 329 -0.80 0.75 6.42
C VAL A 329 0.63 0.22 6.43
N TRP A 330 0.87 -0.79 5.60
CA TRP A 330 2.16 -1.41 5.39
C TRP A 330 2.62 -1.16 3.96
N ILE A 331 3.85 -0.72 3.79
CA ILE A 331 4.44 -0.42 2.48
C ILE A 331 5.72 -1.21 2.32
N GLY A 332 5.78 -2.10 1.35
CA GLY A 332 6.99 -2.81 0.94
C GLY A 332 7.83 -1.97 -0.01
N LEU A 333 9.12 -1.86 0.25
CA LEU A 333 10.06 -1.04 -0.51
C LEU A 333 11.03 -1.89 -1.32
N TYR A 334 11.50 -1.35 -2.44
CA TYR A 334 12.38 -2.05 -3.38
C TYR A 334 13.67 -2.60 -2.73
N ASN A 335 14.33 -1.83 -1.85
CA ASN A 335 15.59 -2.25 -1.21
C ASN A 335 15.83 -1.60 0.17
N GLN A 336 14.78 -1.14 0.82
CA GLN A 336 14.88 -0.46 2.13
C GLN A 336 13.89 -1.05 3.16
N GLY A 337 13.56 -2.33 3.02
CA GLY A 337 12.66 -3.03 3.92
C GLY A 337 11.21 -2.63 3.71
N MET A 338 10.49 -2.41 4.80
CA MET A 338 9.09 -2.00 4.78
C MET A 338 8.84 -0.83 5.72
N CYS A 339 7.78 -0.09 5.46
CA CYS A 339 7.29 0.99 6.30
C CYS A 339 5.92 0.64 6.88
N TYR A 340 5.73 0.96 8.15
CA TYR A 340 4.49 0.77 8.88
C TYR A 340 3.95 2.11 9.36
N TYR A 341 2.67 2.36 9.12
CA TYR A 341 1.93 3.53 9.58
C TYR A 341 0.71 3.11 10.40
N HIS A 342 0.47 3.82 11.48
CA HIS A 342 -0.78 3.79 12.23
C HIS A 342 -1.13 5.21 12.68
N PRO A 343 -2.41 5.65 12.67
CA PRO A 343 -2.79 7.02 13.03
C PRO A 343 -2.33 7.46 14.43
N SER A 344 -2.19 6.52 15.37
CA SER A 344 -1.68 6.83 16.73
C SER A 344 -0.21 7.28 16.73
N MET A 345 0.57 6.96 15.69
CA MET A 345 1.96 7.41 15.58
C MET A 345 2.07 8.92 15.41
N ASN A 346 1.09 9.55 14.78
CA ASN A 346 1.05 11.01 14.66
C ASN A 346 0.85 11.73 16.01
N LYS A 347 0.44 10.99 17.05
CA LYS A 347 0.30 11.53 18.41
C LYS A 347 1.63 11.54 19.18
N ILE A 348 2.63 10.82 18.67
CA ILE A 348 3.97 10.74 19.26
C ILE A 348 4.90 11.54 18.35
N VAL A 349 5.31 12.70 18.81
CA VAL A 349 6.31 13.49 18.10
C VAL A 349 7.68 13.11 18.61
N LEU A 350 8.50 12.52 17.76
CA LEU A 350 9.90 12.20 18.07
C LEU A 350 10.76 13.43 17.73
N TYR A 351 11.34 14.03 18.72
CA TYR A 351 12.28 15.13 18.54
C TYR A 351 13.71 14.60 18.55
N ASN A 352 14.45 14.84 17.49
CA ASN A 352 15.88 14.61 17.42
C ASN A 352 16.60 15.89 17.02
N LYS A 353 17.94 15.89 17.14
CA LYS A 353 18.77 17.05 16.85
C LYS A 353 18.54 17.70 15.48
N LYS A 354 18.16 16.91 14.47
CA LYS A 354 17.90 17.41 13.12
C LYS A 354 16.56 18.14 12.97
N MET A 355 15.61 17.85 13.86
CA MET A 355 14.25 18.37 13.84
C MET A 355 14.05 19.59 14.74
N ILE A 356 15.00 19.83 15.64
CA ILE A 356 14.94 20.92 16.62
C ILE A 356 15.92 22.00 16.23
N ASN A 357 15.42 23.22 16.13
CA ASN A 357 16.20 24.44 15.92
C ASN A 357 16.76 24.94 17.27
N GLY A 358 17.75 25.84 17.22
CA GLY A 358 18.29 26.50 18.40
C GLY A 358 19.59 25.89 18.94
N ASP A 359 19.82 26.09 20.25
CA ASP A 359 21.12 25.83 20.89
C ASP A 359 21.35 24.37 21.28
N TRP A 360 20.30 23.56 21.33
CA TRP A 360 20.41 22.16 21.74
C TRP A 360 21.16 21.33 20.71
N LYS A 361 22.17 20.60 21.17
CA LYS A 361 23.08 19.82 20.31
C LYS A 361 22.85 18.31 20.39
N GLY A 362 21.75 17.89 21.00
CA GLY A 362 21.41 16.48 21.18
C GLY A 362 21.88 15.91 22.52
N GLU A 363 22.05 16.76 23.51
CA GLU A 363 22.35 16.34 24.87
C GLU A 363 21.20 15.50 25.44
N GLU A 364 21.54 14.58 26.32
CA GLU A 364 20.57 13.69 26.96
C GLU A 364 19.61 14.49 27.85
N ILE A 365 18.30 14.36 27.58
CA ILE A 365 17.23 14.94 28.40
C ILE A 365 17.03 14.06 29.62
N ARG A 366 17.15 14.65 30.83
CA ARG A 366 17.07 13.97 32.12
C ARG A 366 15.74 14.17 32.83
N CYS A 367 15.15 15.34 32.65
CA CYS A 367 13.86 15.69 33.22
C CYS A 367 13.13 16.71 32.34
N MET A 368 11.82 16.79 32.52
CA MET A 368 10.97 17.74 31.85
C MET A 368 10.00 18.34 32.87
N LEU A 369 9.66 19.60 32.65
CA LEU A 369 8.70 20.35 33.48
C LEU A 369 7.85 21.21 32.54
N GLU A 370 6.54 21.07 32.61
CA GLU A 370 5.60 22.06 32.10
C GLU A 370 5.28 23.00 33.24
N THR A 371 5.61 24.28 33.11
CA THR A 371 5.36 25.31 34.11
C THR A 371 3.88 25.71 34.13
N SER A 372 3.43 26.30 35.22
CA SER A 372 2.06 26.85 35.32
C SER A 372 1.74 27.93 34.27
N ARG A 373 2.74 28.41 33.52
CA ARG A 373 2.63 29.34 32.37
C ARG A 373 2.57 28.64 31.02
N GLY A 374 2.62 27.30 31.01
CA GLY A 374 2.66 26.50 29.78
C GLY A 374 4.03 26.43 29.10
N GLU A 375 5.11 26.91 29.76
CA GLU A 375 6.47 26.78 29.26
C GLU A 375 6.96 25.35 29.44
N ILE A 376 7.59 24.75 28.45
CA ILE A 376 8.21 23.43 28.54
C ILE A 376 9.69 23.60 28.74
N LEU A 377 10.16 23.21 29.95
CA LEU A 377 11.57 23.22 30.32
C LEU A 377 12.14 21.81 30.30
N MET A 378 13.34 21.66 29.76
CA MET A 378 14.05 20.38 29.64
C MET A 378 15.40 20.48 30.33
N GLY A 379 15.57 19.70 31.41
CA GLY A 379 16.85 19.54 32.09
C GLY A 379 17.67 18.47 31.34
N THR A 380 18.89 18.81 30.99
CA THR A 380 19.80 17.96 30.22
C THR A 380 21.12 17.74 30.99
N THR A 381 22.02 16.94 30.39
CA THR A 381 23.39 16.76 30.89
C THR A 381 24.24 18.04 30.77
N GLN A 382 23.78 19.04 30.01
CA GLN A 382 24.54 20.27 29.70
C GLN A 382 23.76 21.55 30.04
N GLY A 383 22.75 21.48 30.92
CA GLY A 383 21.98 22.64 31.38
C GLY A 383 20.48 22.50 31.18
N VAL A 384 19.78 23.62 31.31
CA VAL A 384 18.33 23.70 31.15
C VAL A 384 18.00 24.43 29.82
N TYR A 385 17.09 23.86 29.08
CA TYR A 385 16.61 24.44 27.84
C TYR A 385 15.10 24.67 27.90
N ARG A 386 14.62 25.73 27.22
CA ARG A 386 13.21 25.96 26.97
C ARG A 386 12.87 25.50 25.57
N TYR A 387 11.84 24.71 25.48
CA TYR A 387 11.28 24.23 24.22
C TYR A 387 10.08 25.08 23.79
N GLU A 388 10.10 25.55 22.55
CA GLU A 388 9.03 26.32 21.90
C GLU A 388 8.35 25.44 20.83
N PRO A 389 7.14 24.91 21.08
CA PRO A 389 6.47 23.99 20.17
C PRO A 389 6.20 24.59 18.78
N GLU A 390 5.80 25.87 18.71
CA GLU A 390 5.43 26.53 17.45
C GLU A 390 6.60 26.63 16.47
N THR A 391 7.77 26.97 16.97
CA THR A 391 8.99 27.12 16.16
C THR A 391 9.83 25.86 16.10
N LYS A 392 9.44 24.82 16.85
CA LYS A 392 10.24 23.61 17.08
C LYS A 392 11.67 23.96 17.47
N SER A 393 11.85 24.95 18.35
CA SER A 393 13.15 25.40 18.80
C SER A 393 13.41 25.04 20.26
N MET A 394 14.68 24.78 20.58
CA MET A 394 15.11 24.44 21.92
C MET A 394 16.33 25.29 22.27
N ASN A 395 16.10 26.32 23.04
CA ASN A 395 17.09 27.33 23.37
C ASN A 395 17.50 27.22 24.85
N ARG A 396 18.74 27.55 25.17
CA ARG A 396 19.26 27.54 26.52
C ARG A 396 18.49 28.56 27.38
N PHE A 397 17.89 28.08 28.45
CA PHE A 397 17.03 28.89 29.29
C PHE A 397 17.80 29.57 30.43
N TYR A 398 18.63 28.80 31.16
CA TYR A 398 19.46 29.33 32.24
C TYR A 398 20.94 29.22 31.87
N HIS A 399 21.57 30.33 31.51
CA HIS A 399 22.98 30.37 31.11
C HIS A 399 23.92 30.04 32.29
N GLU A 400 23.51 30.37 33.52
CA GLU A 400 24.24 30.09 34.74
C GLU A 400 24.43 28.60 35.03
N PHE A 401 23.52 27.78 34.51
CA PHE A 401 23.59 26.32 34.61
C PHE A 401 24.15 25.63 33.35
N SER A 402 24.76 26.42 32.46
CA SER A 402 25.42 25.85 31.30
C SER A 402 26.51 24.85 31.71
N GLN A 403 26.57 23.71 30.98
CA GLN A 403 27.45 22.56 31.26
C GLN A 403 27.23 21.87 32.61
N LYS A 404 26.13 22.14 33.30
CA LYS A 404 25.76 21.41 34.53
C LYS A 404 24.66 20.39 34.23
N ASN A 405 24.78 19.23 34.82
CA ASN A 405 23.81 18.16 34.71
C ASN A 405 22.54 18.51 35.54
N CYS A 406 21.43 18.74 34.87
CA CYS A 406 20.14 18.98 35.50
C CYS A 406 19.33 17.67 35.54
N ARG A 407 19.07 17.16 36.72
CA ARG A 407 18.36 15.89 36.93
C ARG A 407 16.90 16.06 37.32
N VAL A 408 16.56 17.20 37.91
CA VAL A 408 15.21 17.49 38.39
C VAL A 408 14.90 18.96 38.14
N LEU A 409 13.71 19.25 37.69
CA LEU A 409 13.10 20.57 37.60
C LEU A 409 11.80 20.54 38.43
N TYR A 410 11.57 21.61 39.19
CA TYR A 410 10.37 21.74 39.99
C TYR A 410 9.92 23.20 40.03
N GLU A 411 8.63 23.44 39.89
CA GLU A 411 8.04 24.76 40.09
C GLU A 411 7.37 24.84 41.47
N ASP A 412 7.77 25.83 42.27
CA ASP A 412 7.21 26.01 43.60
C ASP A 412 5.83 26.72 43.56
N SER A 413 5.17 26.80 44.73
CA SER A 413 3.88 27.47 44.89
C SER A 413 3.87 28.95 44.52
N LYS A 414 5.06 29.56 44.44
CA LYS A 414 5.27 30.95 44.00
C LYS A 414 5.64 31.06 42.52
N LYS A 415 5.49 29.97 41.75
CA LYS A 415 5.81 29.89 40.31
C LYS A 415 7.28 30.13 39.97
N ARG A 416 8.20 29.75 40.87
CA ARG A 416 9.65 29.78 40.63
C ARG A 416 10.14 28.38 40.30
N VAL A 417 10.95 28.26 39.28
CA VAL A 417 11.60 26.99 38.88
C VAL A 417 12.99 26.91 39.47
#